data_904a82438ddfaa225939a756aece8c87
#
_entry.id   904a82438ddfaa225939a756aece8c87
#
_cell.length_a   1.000
_cell.length_b   1.000
_cell.length_c   1.000
_cell.angle_alpha   90.00
_cell.angle_beta   90.00
_cell.angle_gamma   90.00
#
_symmetry.space_group_name_H-M   'P 1'
#
loop_
_entity.id
_entity.type
_entity.pdbx_description
1 polymer ?
#
loop_
_entity_poly.entity_id
_entity_poly.type
_entity_poly.pdbx_seq_one_letter_code
_entity_poly.pdbx_strand_id
1 'polypeptide(L)'
;MMNPFSTKIFRKPEAICRYSEGAERITTPEEVTRFIASGKREIEQRVSELGFHLRLATLDDVDAIRKLHLRCFPPETTSLEDPYVLFRIMSFGYAPVIEGSDGLVLGCNICEGHDDMDRTAYGVRITVDPSAAGHNLGAELVNYACLIGMERGSGIRRGLLNPTNYGSASNFLNYVGYLGESFKPDLPGFGPRFMVALPLTPAGIISNRIDFQKLKVFMETHQQGRDFLLTGCEDLEGITRMYEKTPFRVAAFIKEGTLSEENTFFSLPKDVLGFPENDTPV
;
A
#
# COMPACT_ATOMS: atom_id res chain seq x y z
N MET A 1 -21.24 -15.60 -16.93
CA MET A 1 -20.29 -14.51 -16.61
C MET A 1 -19.91 -14.66 -15.14
N MET A 2 -18.65 -14.99 -14.85
CA MET A 2 -18.18 -15.00 -13.46
C MET A 2 -18.21 -13.56 -12.94
N ASN A 3 -18.75 -13.36 -11.74
CA ASN A 3 -18.73 -12.06 -11.08
C ASN A 3 -17.22 -11.67 -10.89
N PRO A 4 -16.72 -10.61 -11.56
CA PRO A 4 -15.30 -10.26 -11.49
C PRO A 4 -14.84 -9.82 -10.10
N PHE A 5 -15.77 -9.63 -9.15
CA PHE A 5 -15.51 -9.20 -7.78
C PHE A 5 -15.56 -10.34 -6.75
N SER A 6 -15.67 -11.62 -7.20
CA SER A 6 -15.77 -12.81 -6.33
C SER A 6 -14.40 -13.38 -5.91
N THR A 7 -13.34 -12.59 -5.88
CA THR A 7 -12.09 -13.01 -5.24
C THR A 7 -12.28 -13.04 -3.73
N LYS A 8 -11.85 -14.12 -3.07
CA LYS A 8 -11.79 -14.19 -1.61
C LYS A 8 -11.06 -12.93 -1.12
N ILE A 9 -11.80 -12.04 -0.48
CA ILE A 9 -11.27 -10.76 -0.02
C ILE A 9 -10.57 -11.01 1.29
N PHE A 10 -9.23 -11.06 1.28
CA PHE A 10 -8.48 -10.97 2.53
C PHE A 10 -8.63 -9.56 3.10
N ARG A 11 -8.93 -9.48 4.39
CA ARG A 11 -9.18 -8.21 5.09
C ARG A 11 -8.73 -8.28 6.53
N LYS A 12 -8.46 -7.13 7.10
CA LYS A 12 -8.21 -7.01 8.53
C LYS A 12 -9.54 -7.09 9.30
N PRO A 13 -9.57 -7.66 10.51
CA PRO A 13 -10.78 -7.73 11.32
C PRO A 13 -11.25 -6.34 11.76
N GLU A 14 -12.56 -6.15 11.89
CA GLU A 14 -13.17 -4.90 12.39
C GLU A 14 -12.65 -4.46 13.75
N ALA A 15 -12.23 -5.42 14.56
CA ALA A 15 -11.69 -5.18 15.90
C ALA A 15 -10.43 -4.30 15.90
N ILE A 16 -9.74 -4.14 14.75
CA ILE A 16 -8.53 -3.30 14.64
C ILE A 16 -8.63 -2.24 13.55
N CYS A 17 -9.73 -2.14 12.80
CA CYS A 17 -9.86 -1.29 11.62
C CYS A 17 -10.92 -0.20 11.77
N ARG A 18 -10.75 0.86 10.96
CA ARG A 18 -11.79 1.84 10.69
C ARG A 18 -12.81 1.20 9.74
N TYR A 19 -13.82 0.56 10.31
CA TYR A 19 -14.88 -0.06 9.53
C TYR A 19 -15.85 0.99 8.97
N SER A 20 -16.30 0.78 7.73
CA SER A 20 -17.39 1.56 7.13
C SER A 20 -18.51 0.61 6.72
N GLU A 21 -19.62 0.63 7.44
CA GLU A 21 -20.79 -0.24 7.23
C GLU A 21 -21.36 -0.19 5.80
N GLY A 22 -21.08 0.89 5.05
CA GLY A 22 -21.54 1.06 3.68
C GLY A 22 -20.66 0.41 2.62
N ALA A 23 -19.39 0.14 2.91
CA ALA A 23 -18.42 -0.28 1.89
C ALA A 23 -18.68 -1.69 1.32
N GLU A 24 -19.22 -2.61 2.14
CA GLU A 24 -19.55 -3.98 1.71
C GLU A 24 -20.82 -4.04 0.84
N ARG A 25 -21.65 -2.98 0.89
CA ARG A 25 -22.88 -2.88 0.10
C ARG A 25 -22.63 -2.34 -1.31
N ILE A 26 -21.42 -1.86 -1.62
CA ILE A 26 -21.05 -1.37 -2.94
C ILE A 26 -20.68 -2.58 -3.81
N THR A 27 -21.62 -3.09 -4.58
CA THR A 27 -21.46 -4.34 -5.33
C THR A 27 -21.79 -4.22 -6.82
N THR A 28 -22.57 -3.21 -7.22
CA THR A 28 -22.90 -3.00 -8.64
C THR A 28 -21.81 -2.19 -9.37
N PRO A 29 -21.62 -2.37 -10.67
CA PRO A 29 -20.66 -1.59 -11.46
C PRO A 29 -20.86 -0.07 -11.33
N GLU A 30 -22.12 0.36 -11.29
CA GLU A 30 -22.47 1.77 -11.17
C GLU A 30 -22.12 2.35 -9.80
N GLU A 31 -22.32 1.56 -8.73
CA GLU A 31 -21.90 1.95 -7.37
C GLU A 31 -20.38 2.02 -7.25
N VAL A 32 -19.67 1.05 -7.81
CA VAL A 32 -18.20 1.03 -7.85
C VAL A 32 -17.68 2.24 -8.62
N THR A 33 -18.26 2.57 -9.77
CA THR A 33 -17.88 3.75 -10.56
C THR A 33 -18.09 5.05 -9.76
N ARG A 34 -19.22 5.18 -9.06
CA ARG A 34 -19.48 6.34 -8.19
C ARG A 34 -18.52 6.41 -7.02
N PHE A 35 -18.21 5.27 -6.41
CA PHE A 35 -17.23 5.17 -5.33
C PHE A 35 -15.84 5.66 -5.79
N ILE A 36 -15.36 5.19 -6.94
CA ILE A 36 -14.07 5.61 -7.51
C ILE A 36 -14.08 7.12 -7.76
N ALA A 37 -15.10 7.64 -8.42
CA ALA A 37 -15.19 9.05 -8.75
C ALA A 37 -15.29 9.95 -7.50
N SER A 38 -16.02 9.53 -6.46
CA SER A 38 -16.09 10.25 -5.18
C SER A 38 -14.74 10.22 -4.47
N GLY A 39 -14.14 9.04 -4.34
CA GLY A 39 -12.86 8.88 -3.67
C GLY A 39 -11.73 9.69 -4.31
N LYS A 40 -11.69 9.74 -5.66
CA LYS A 40 -10.71 10.57 -6.38
C LYS A 40 -10.89 12.05 -6.04
N ARG A 41 -12.12 12.57 -6.12
CA ARG A 41 -12.40 13.99 -5.78
C ARG A 41 -12.05 14.32 -4.32
N GLU A 42 -12.38 13.43 -3.39
CA GLU A 42 -12.07 13.64 -1.98
C GLU A 42 -10.54 13.70 -1.73
N ILE A 43 -9.76 12.88 -2.42
CA ILE A 43 -8.30 12.90 -2.33
C ILE A 43 -7.76 14.19 -2.97
N GLU A 44 -8.23 14.53 -4.17
CA GLU A 44 -7.85 15.77 -4.87
C GLU A 44 -8.14 17.01 -4.02
N GLN A 45 -9.31 17.04 -3.36
CA GLN A 45 -9.68 18.13 -2.46
C GLN A 45 -8.73 18.21 -1.25
N ARG A 46 -8.47 17.09 -0.54
CA ARG A 46 -7.55 17.10 0.61
C ARG A 46 -6.15 17.56 0.23
N VAL A 47 -5.66 17.13 -0.92
CA VAL A 47 -4.34 17.54 -1.44
C VAL A 47 -4.34 19.03 -1.79
N SER A 48 -5.44 19.53 -2.39
CA SER A 48 -5.62 20.95 -2.70
C SER A 48 -5.70 21.84 -1.45
N GLU A 49 -6.35 21.39 -0.39
CA GLU A 49 -6.42 22.10 0.89
C GLU A 49 -5.04 22.26 1.56
N LEU A 50 -4.08 21.39 1.22
CA LEU A 50 -2.69 21.50 1.64
C LEU A 50 -1.83 22.40 0.72
N GLY A 51 -2.44 22.99 -0.32
CA GLY A 51 -1.75 23.85 -1.28
C GLY A 51 -1.03 23.11 -2.42
N PHE A 52 -1.35 21.83 -2.64
CA PHE A 52 -0.79 21.01 -3.70
C PHE A 52 -1.84 20.66 -4.75
N HIS A 53 -1.39 20.19 -5.92
CA HIS A 53 -2.26 19.72 -7.00
C HIS A 53 -1.97 18.26 -7.34
N LEU A 54 -3.01 17.41 -7.31
CA LEU A 54 -2.91 15.99 -7.65
C LEU A 54 -3.51 15.74 -9.03
N ARG A 55 -2.76 15.08 -9.90
CA ARG A 55 -3.21 14.65 -11.24
C ARG A 55 -2.53 13.37 -11.69
N LEU A 56 -3.00 12.81 -12.80
CA LEU A 56 -2.24 11.78 -13.51
C LEU A 56 -1.11 12.41 -14.31
N ALA A 57 0.06 11.75 -14.28
CA ALA A 57 1.16 12.08 -15.14
C ALA A 57 0.87 11.70 -16.60
N THR A 58 1.43 12.48 -17.50
CA THR A 58 1.56 12.19 -18.92
C THR A 58 2.99 11.77 -19.26
N LEU A 59 3.27 11.38 -20.50
CA LEU A 59 4.63 11.05 -20.92
C LEU A 59 5.56 12.29 -20.89
N ASP A 60 5.00 13.49 -20.94
CA ASP A 60 5.79 14.74 -20.83
C ASP A 60 6.35 14.95 -19.41
N ASP A 61 5.82 14.25 -18.42
CA ASP A 61 6.28 14.34 -17.03
C ASP A 61 7.50 13.46 -16.73
N VAL A 62 7.96 12.63 -17.68
CA VAL A 62 9.08 11.68 -17.46
C VAL A 62 10.31 12.38 -16.89
N ASP A 63 10.70 13.52 -17.44
CA ASP A 63 11.84 14.29 -16.95
C ASP A 63 11.62 14.90 -15.56
N ALA A 64 10.41 15.36 -15.27
CA ALA A 64 10.07 15.92 -13.96
C ALA A 64 10.07 14.84 -12.87
N ILE A 65 9.52 13.65 -13.17
CA ILE A 65 9.53 12.49 -12.28
C ILE A 65 10.98 12.01 -12.07
N ARG A 66 11.78 11.93 -13.12
CA ARG A 66 13.20 11.58 -13.02
C ARG A 66 13.96 12.55 -12.09
N LYS A 67 13.76 13.86 -12.26
CA LYS A 67 14.37 14.88 -11.40
C LYS A 67 13.93 14.73 -9.94
N LEU A 68 12.67 14.41 -9.68
CA LEU A 68 12.18 14.09 -8.34
C LEU A 68 12.92 12.89 -7.74
N HIS A 69 13.07 11.80 -8.50
CA HIS A 69 13.78 10.62 -8.02
C HIS A 69 15.24 10.93 -7.68
N LEU A 70 15.95 11.68 -8.53
CA LEU A 70 17.35 12.07 -8.30
C LEU A 70 17.53 12.98 -7.07
N ARG A 71 16.49 13.73 -6.67
CA ARG A 71 16.52 14.52 -5.42
C ARG A 71 16.29 13.64 -4.17
N CYS A 72 15.53 12.54 -4.32
CA CYS A 72 15.09 11.74 -3.18
C CYS A 72 15.92 10.49 -2.95
N PHE A 73 16.60 9.98 -3.97
CA PHE A 73 17.37 8.73 -3.89
C PHE A 73 18.77 8.91 -4.44
N PRO A 74 19.78 8.28 -3.81
CA PRO A 74 21.13 8.22 -4.37
C PRO A 74 21.15 7.57 -5.75
N PRO A 75 21.94 8.07 -6.71
CA PRO A 75 21.98 7.59 -8.10
C PRO A 75 22.17 6.08 -8.26
N GLU A 76 22.96 5.47 -7.39
CA GLU A 76 23.28 4.04 -7.41
C GLU A 76 22.12 3.12 -6.98
N THR A 77 21.02 3.67 -6.50
CA THR A 77 19.94 2.88 -5.90
C THR A 77 18.76 2.58 -6.82
N THR A 78 18.76 3.09 -8.06
CA THR A 78 17.55 2.98 -8.88
C THR A 78 17.83 2.96 -10.38
N SER A 79 17.27 1.94 -11.07
CA SER A 79 17.20 1.89 -12.52
C SER A 79 16.15 2.85 -13.12
N LEU A 80 15.28 3.46 -12.30
CA LEU A 80 14.27 4.44 -12.75
C LEU A 80 14.87 5.81 -13.11
N GLU A 81 16.21 5.94 -13.01
CA GLU A 81 16.94 7.10 -13.52
C GLU A 81 17.09 7.08 -15.04
N ASP A 82 16.97 5.91 -15.66
CA ASP A 82 16.95 5.77 -17.09
C ASP A 82 15.61 6.28 -17.63
N PRO A 83 15.59 7.38 -18.42
CA PRO A 83 14.36 7.94 -18.97
C PRO A 83 13.59 6.93 -19.82
N TYR A 84 14.28 6.01 -20.49
CA TYR A 84 13.65 4.98 -21.30
C TYR A 84 12.87 3.96 -20.46
N VAL A 85 13.45 3.53 -19.34
CA VAL A 85 12.77 2.62 -18.40
C VAL A 85 11.51 3.29 -17.84
N LEU A 86 11.64 4.55 -17.40
CA LEU A 86 10.52 5.30 -16.87
C LEU A 86 9.43 5.55 -17.94
N PHE A 87 9.83 5.95 -19.15
CA PHE A 87 8.92 6.11 -20.28
C PHE A 87 8.15 4.82 -20.58
N ARG A 88 8.86 3.67 -20.61
CA ARG A 88 8.24 2.36 -20.85
C ARG A 88 7.21 2.02 -19.77
N ILE A 89 7.57 2.17 -18.49
CA ILE A 89 6.64 1.88 -17.40
C ILE A 89 5.40 2.79 -17.49
N MET A 90 5.58 4.08 -17.74
CA MET A 90 4.46 5.02 -17.85
C MET A 90 3.60 4.80 -19.10
N SER A 91 4.15 4.26 -20.18
CA SER A 91 3.38 3.94 -21.40
C SER A 91 2.37 2.80 -21.19
N PHE A 92 2.66 1.85 -20.32
CA PHE A 92 1.81 0.69 -20.02
C PHE A 92 1.15 0.73 -18.64
N GLY A 93 1.61 1.63 -17.79
CA GLY A 93 1.11 1.81 -16.45
C GLY A 93 0.38 3.13 -16.23
N TYR A 94 0.55 3.67 -15.03
CA TYR A 94 0.04 4.98 -14.65
C TYR A 94 0.84 5.53 -13.47
N ALA A 95 0.90 6.85 -13.37
CA ALA A 95 1.59 7.51 -12.28
C ALA A 95 0.80 8.74 -11.80
N PRO A 96 0.09 8.69 -10.67
CA PRO A 96 -0.36 9.91 -10.02
C PRO A 96 0.84 10.74 -9.56
N VAL A 97 0.77 12.04 -9.77
CA VAL A 97 1.78 13.03 -9.37
C VAL A 97 1.15 14.14 -8.54
N ILE A 98 1.91 14.67 -7.61
CA ILE A 98 1.58 15.85 -6.82
C ILE A 98 2.53 16.97 -7.21
N GLU A 99 1.97 18.13 -7.53
CA GLU A 99 2.69 19.35 -7.89
C GLU A 99 2.54 20.41 -6.81
N GLY A 100 3.59 21.18 -6.60
CA GLY A 100 3.53 22.44 -5.85
C GLY A 100 2.87 23.56 -6.65
N SER A 101 2.68 24.70 -6.01
CA SER A 101 2.10 25.90 -6.63
C SER A 101 2.93 26.48 -7.79
N ASP A 102 4.21 26.13 -7.84
CA ASP A 102 5.16 26.50 -8.89
C ASP A 102 5.20 25.49 -10.06
N GLY A 103 4.37 24.45 -10.02
CA GLY A 103 4.33 23.38 -11.01
C GLY A 103 5.46 22.33 -10.88
N LEU A 104 6.28 22.41 -9.81
CA LEU A 104 7.29 21.41 -9.56
C LEU A 104 6.65 20.10 -9.07
N VAL A 105 7.02 18.98 -9.68
CA VAL A 105 6.60 17.63 -9.21
C VAL A 105 7.32 17.33 -7.89
N LEU A 106 6.52 17.20 -6.82
CA LEU A 106 6.95 16.96 -5.44
C LEU A 106 6.57 15.57 -4.94
N GLY A 107 5.72 14.87 -5.65
CA GLY A 107 5.33 13.51 -5.30
C GLY A 107 4.94 12.70 -6.52
N CYS A 108 5.23 11.39 -6.48
CA CYS A 108 4.87 10.48 -7.55
C CYS A 108 4.67 9.06 -7.01
N ASN A 109 3.69 8.32 -7.56
CA ASN A 109 3.54 6.89 -7.33
C ASN A 109 3.46 6.17 -8.67
N ILE A 110 4.54 5.56 -9.09
CA ILE A 110 4.64 4.82 -10.34
C ILE A 110 4.02 3.44 -10.15
N CYS A 111 3.13 3.07 -11.07
CA CYS A 111 2.45 1.78 -11.08
C CYS A 111 2.58 1.15 -12.47
N GLU A 112 2.97 -0.12 -12.51
CA GLU A 112 2.82 -0.92 -13.72
C GLU A 112 1.35 -1.28 -13.92
N GLY A 113 0.95 -1.37 -15.19
CA GLY A 113 -0.34 -1.90 -15.57
C GLY A 113 -0.45 -3.38 -15.17
N HIS A 114 -1.67 -3.86 -15.05
CA HIS A 114 -1.91 -5.27 -14.77
C HIS A 114 -1.65 -6.14 -16.02
N ASP A 115 -1.19 -7.33 -15.77
CA ASP A 115 -1.31 -8.43 -16.73
C ASP A 115 -2.80 -8.79 -16.84
N ASP A 116 -3.30 -8.95 -18.07
CA ASP A 116 -4.70 -9.34 -18.34
C ASP A 116 -5.06 -10.69 -17.68
N MET A 117 -4.05 -11.52 -17.37
CA MET A 117 -4.23 -12.86 -16.81
C MET A 117 -4.57 -12.83 -15.32
N ASP A 118 -3.86 -12.06 -14.49
CA ASP A 118 -4.02 -12.09 -13.04
C ASP A 118 -4.70 -10.84 -12.46
N ARG A 119 -4.92 -9.81 -13.28
CA ARG A 119 -5.53 -8.54 -12.90
C ARG A 119 -4.82 -7.85 -11.71
N THR A 120 -3.52 -8.05 -11.59
CA THR A 120 -2.69 -7.45 -10.54
C THR A 120 -2.06 -6.15 -11.03
N ALA A 121 -2.26 -5.07 -10.29
CA ALA A 121 -1.50 -3.84 -10.43
C ALA A 121 -0.28 -3.86 -9.49
N TYR A 122 0.89 -3.47 -9.99
CA TYR A 122 2.12 -3.41 -9.19
C TYR A 122 2.52 -1.98 -8.91
N GLY A 123 2.69 -1.65 -7.61
CA GLY A 123 3.34 -0.42 -7.19
C GLY A 123 4.84 -0.55 -7.34
N VAL A 124 5.42 0.18 -8.29
CA VAL A 124 6.86 0.13 -8.59
C VAL A 124 7.64 1.00 -7.62
N ARG A 125 7.21 2.26 -7.45
CA ARG A 125 7.86 3.22 -6.57
C ARG A 125 6.89 4.31 -6.13
N ILE A 126 7.05 4.71 -4.86
CA ILE A 126 6.47 5.94 -4.32
C ILE A 126 7.60 6.87 -3.89
N THR A 127 7.48 8.12 -4.24
CA THR A 127 8.46 9.16 -3.95
C THR A 127 7.73 10.42 -3.52
N VAL A 128 8.15 11.02 -2.42
CA VAL A 128 7.70 12.33 -1.96
C VAL A 128 8.95 13.15 -1.64
N ASP A 129 9.04 14.34 -2.21
CA ASP A 129 10.13 15.26 -1.96
C ASP A 129 10.19 15.62 -0.46
N PRO A 130 11.37 15.65 0.18
CA PRO A 130 11.49 16.03 1.59
C PRO A 130 10.87 17.37 1.94
N SER A 131 10.84 18.32 1.00
CA SER A 131 10.20 19.63 1.19
C SER A 131 8.68 19.57 1.35
N ALA A 132 8.05 18.49 0.88
CA ALA A 132 6.62 18.21 0.99
C ALA A 132 6.30 17.12 2.05
N ALA A 133 7.28 16.76 2.89
CA ALA A 133 7.10 15.76 3.94
C ALA A 133 6.14 16.25 5.05
N GLY A 134 5.57 15.30 5.81
CA GLY A 134 4.72 15.61 6.97
C GLY A 134 3.22 15.73 6.65
N HIS A 135 2.82 15.78 5.38
CA HIS A 135 1.42 15.95 4.94
C HIS A 135 0.72 14.65 4.53
N ASN A 136 1.28 13.48 4.81
CA ASN A 136 0.75 12.16 4.38
C ASN A 136 0.57 11.99 2.86
N LEU A 137 1.21 12.82 2.05
CA LEU A 137 1.06 12.83 0.58
C LEU A 137 1.39 11.45 -0.04
N GLY A 138 2.31 10.71 0.57
CA GLY A 138 2.60 9.34 0.17
C GLY A 138 1.39 8.41 0.24
N ALA A 139 0.62 8.49 1.32
CA ALA A 139 -0.60 7.70 1.47
C ALA A 139 -1.69 8.14 0.49
N GLU A 140 -1.85 9.45 0.25
CA GLU A 140 -2.81 9.97 -0.72
C GLU A 140 -2.47 9.52 -2.15
N LEU A 141 -1.19 9.55 -2.54
CA LEU A 141 -0.72 9.02 -3.83
C LEU A 141 -1.04 7.53 -4.00
N VAL A 142 -0.84 6.72 -2.95
CA VAL A 142 -1.15 5.29 -3.01
C VAL A 142 -2.66 5.05 -3.06
N ASN A 143 -3.46 5.76 -2.26
CA ASN A 143 -4.92 5.66 -2.29
C ASN A 143 -5.47 6.04 -3.67
N TYR A 144 -4.99 7.14 -4.25
CA TYR A 144 -5.41 7.57 -5.59
C TYR A 144 -5.03 6.53 -6.67
N ALA A 145 -3.82 5.97 -6.57
CA ALA A 145 -3.39 4.91 -7.47
C ALA A 145 -4.23 3.63 -7.33
N CYS A 146 -4.70 3.29 -6.13
CA CYS A 146 -5.62 2.17 -5.92
C CYS A 146 -6.95 2.39 -6.65
N LEU A 147 -7.51 3.61 -6.57
CA LEU A 147 -8.75 3.95 -7.29
C LEU A 147 -8.59 3.88 -8.81
N ILE A 148 -7.42 4.33 -9.34
CA ILE A 148 -7.11 4.17 -10.77
C ILE A 148 -6.96 2.70 -11.14
N GLY A 149 -6.31 1.89 -10.31
CA GLY A 149 -6.20 0.45 -10.53
C GLY A 149 -7.57 -0.21 -10.62
N MET A 150 -8.51 0.13 -9.71
CA MET A 150 -9.90 -0.34 -9.78
C MET A 150 -10.60 0.09 -11.08
N GLU A 151 -10.47 1.37 -11.46
CA GLU A 151 -11.04 1.92 -12.69
C GLU A 151 -10.54 1.18 -13.94
N ARG A 152 -9.27 0.76 -13.92
CA ARG A 152 -8.64 -0.05 -14.98
C ARG A 152 -8.95 -1.54 -14.88
N GLY A 153 -9.74 -1.97 -13.90
CA GLY A 153 -10.19 -3.36 -13.76
C GLY A 153 -9.24 -4.26 -12.97
N SER A 154 -8.20 -3.72 -12.32
CA SER A 154 -7.35 -4.51 -11.43
C SER A 154 -8.15 -4.97 -10.20
N GLY A 155 -7.97 -6.22 -9.78
CA GLY A 155 -8.66 -6.79 -8.62
C GLY A 155 -7.80 -6.79 -7.36
N ILE A 156 -6.48 -6.69 -7.52
CA ILE A 156 -5.50 -6.67 -6.43
C ILE A 156 -4.36 -5.70 -6.78
N ARG A 157 -3.78 -5.09 -5.77
CA ARG A 157 -2.55 -4.33 -5.90
C ARG A 157 -1.48 -4.92 -5.02
N ARG A 158 -0.29 -5.14 -5.58
CA ARG A 158 0.89 -5.62 -4.87
C ARG A 158 2.00 -4.58 -4.86
N GLY A 159 2.92 -4.71 -3.92
CA GLY A 159 4.11 -3.87 -3.83
C GLY A 159 5.17 -4.52 -2.94
N LEU A 160 6.37 -3.95 -2.98
CA LEU A 160 7.47 -4.37 -2.12
C LEU A 160 7.67 -3.33 -1.02
N LEU A 161 7.79 -3.80 0.22
CA LEU A 161 8.01 -2.98 1.41
C LEU A 161 9.32 -3.41 2.10
N ASN A 162 10.25 -2.47 2.27
CA ASN A 162 11.41 -2.69 3.12
C ASN A 162 10.98 -2.63 4.60
N PRO A 163 11.29 -3.65 5.43
CA PRO A 163 10.94 -3.68 6.86
C PRO A 163 11.41 -2.45 7.64
N THR A 164 12.59 -1.93 7.31
CA THR A 164 13.20 -0.78 8.00
C THR A 164 12.82 0.58 7.41
N ASN A 165 11.99 0.61 6.36
CA ASN A 165 11.40 1.86 5.85
C ASN A 165 10.09 2.16 6.58
N TYR A 166 10.21 2.72 7.79
CA TYR A 166 9.07 2.96 8.70
C TYR A 166 8.01 3.91 8.12
N GLY A 167 8.42 4.88 7.31
CA GLY A 167 7.48 5.78 6.61
C GLY A 167 6.61 5.00 5.61
N SER A 168 7.22 4.15 4.80
CA SER A 168 6.48 3.27 3.88
C SER A 168 5.65 2.24 4.64
N ALA A 169 6.18 1.65 5.72
CA ALA A 169 5.45 0.68 6.54
C ALA A 169 4.16 1.29 7.11
N SER A 170 4.24 2.50 7.68
CA SER A 170 3.09 3.22 8.18
C SER A 170 2.09 3.53 7.05
N ASN A 171 2.56 4.07 5.93
CA ASN A 171 1.69 4.41 4.80
C ASN A 171 0.96 3.17 4.25
N PHE A 172 1.69 2.11 3.92
CA PHE A 172 1.11 0.92 3.31
C PHE A 172 0.22 0.15 4.28
N LEU A 173 0.73 -0.18 5.47
CA LEU A 173 0.02 -1.08 6.39
C LEU A 173 -1.10 -0.38 7.16
N ASN A 174 -0.89 0.87 7.60
CA ASN A 174 -1.84 1.54 8.49
C ASN A 174 -2.82 2.45 7.75
N TYR A 175 -2.31 3.36 6.90
CA TYR A 175 -3.14 4.37 6.25
C TYR A 175 -3.83 3.88 4.98
N VAL A 176 -3.21 2.99 4.21
CA VAL A 176 -3.81 2.43 3.00
C VAL A 176 -4.48 1.09 3.28
N GLY A 177 -3.88 0.26 4.15
CA GLY A 177 -4.51 -0.97 4.59
C GLY A 177 -3.97 -2.25 3.94
N TYR A 178 -2.78 -2.22 3.36
CA TYR A 178 -2.12 -3.42 2.85
C TYR A 178 -1.89 -4.48 3.93
N LEU A 179 -1.75 -5.71 3.49
CA LEU A 179 -1.37 -6.87 4.29
C LEU A 179 -0.05 -7.45 3.78
N GLY A 180 0.78 -7.96 4.69
CA GLY A 180 1.99 -8.68 4.33
C GLY A 180 1.66 -10.08 3.82
N GLU A 181 1.75 -10.30 2.51
CA GLU A 181 1.45 -11.58 1.86
C GLU A 181 2.59 -12.59 2.07
N SER A 182 3.83 -12.16 1.84
CA SER A 182 5.03 -12.98 2.04
C SER A 182 6.22 -12.12 2.42
N PHE A 183 7.31 -12.77 2.88
CA PHE A 183 8.57 -12.13 3.21
C PHE A 183 9.72 -12.85 2.51
N LYS A 184 10.60 -12.09 1.88
CA LYS A 184 11.85 -12.55 1.28
C LYS A 184 13.00 -11.88 2.03
N PRO A 185 13.80 -12.63 2.81
CA PRO A 185 14.90 -12.07 3.59
C PRO A 185 16.05 -11.53 2.71
N ASP A 186 16.17 -12.07 1.50
CA ASP A 186 17.18 -11.65 0.52
C ASP A 186 16.58 -11.70 -0.89
N LEU A 187 15.91 -10.60 -1.29
CA LEU A 187 15.43 -10.44 -2.65
C LEU A 187 16.57 -9.86 -3.50
N PRO A 188 17.03 -10.55 -4.56
CA PRO A 188 18.16 -10.10 -5.37
C PRO A 188 18.05 -8.65 -5.83
N GLY A 189 19.07 -7.83 -5.53
CA GLY A 189 19.12 -6.41 -5.84
C GLY A 189 18.31 -5.49 -4.91
N PHE A 190 17.52 -6.05 -3.97
CA PHE A 190 16.64 -5.28 -3.08
C PHE A 190 16.86 -5.54 -1.59
N GLY A 191 17.52 -6.67 -1.22
CA GLY A 191 17.62 -7.10 0.18
C GLY A 191 16.28 -7.54 0.76
N PRO A 192 16.08 -7.43 2.11
CA PRO A 192 14.87 -7.91 2.76
C PRO A 192 13.62 -7.15 2.30
N ARG A 193 12.56 -7.87 1.90
CA ARG A 193 11.30 -7.27 1.44
C ARG A 193 10.09 -8.09 1.88
N PHE A 194 9.06 -7.37 2.36
CA PHE A 194 7.71 -7.90 2.32
C PHE A 194 7.13 -7.72 0.92
N MET A 195 6.46 -8.74 0.43
CA MET A 195 5.43 -8.56 -0.58
C MET A 195 4.14 -8.20 0.14
N VAL A 196 3.60 -7.04 -0.16
CA VAL A 196 2.36 -6.55 0.44
C VAL A 196 1.26 -6.52 -0.62
N ALA A 197 0.04 -6.82 -0.20
CA ALA A 197 -1.11 -6.88 -1.08
C ALA A 197 -2.32 -6.14 -0.50
N LEU A 198 -3.13 -5.56 -1.39
CA LEU A 198 -4.40 -4.91 -1.08
C LEU A 198 -5.46 -5.32 -2.09
N PRO A 199 -6.59 -5.90 -1.68
CA PRO A 199 -7.74 -6.10 -2.56
C PRO A 199 -8.27 -4.77 -3.06
N LEU A 200 -8.37 -4.60 -4.36
CA LEU A 200 -8.91 -3.41 -5.00
C LEU A 200 -10.44 -3.52 -5.10
N THR A 201 -11.08 -3.45 -3.96
CA THR A 201 -12.53 -3.39 -3.80
C THR A 201 -12.88 -2.22 -2.88
N PRO A 202 -14.10 -1.67 -2.93
CA PRO A 202 -14.52 -0.63 -1.99
C PRO A 202 -14.28 -1.02 -0.54
N ALA A 203 -14.68 -2.23 -0.14
CA ALA A 203 -14.44 -2.75 1.19
C ALA A 203 -12.93 -2.86 1.52
N GLY A 204 -12.10 -3.36 0.60
CA GLY A 204 -10.67 -3.49 0.80
C GLY A 204 -9.97 -2.15 1.03
N ILE A 205 -10.33 -1.13 0.26
CA ILE A 205 -9.71 0.21 0.36
C ILE A 205 -10.15 0.96 1.63
N ILE A 206 -11.42 0.84 2.02
CA ILE A 206 -11.94 1.59 3.17
C ILE A 206 -11.69 0.86 4.49
N SER A 207 -11.96 -0.45 4.52
CA SER A 207 -12.08 -1.21 5.78
C SER A 207 -10.74 -1.73 6.32
N ASN A 208 -9.66 -1.67 5.54
CA ASN A 208 -8.36 -2.19 5.98
C ASN A 208 -7.47 -1.15 6.69
N ARG A 209 -7.91 0.09 6.82
CA ARG A 209 -7.16 1.14 7.54
C ARG A 209 -7.16 0.88 9.04
N ILE A 210 -6.00 0.99 9.67
CA ILE A 210 -5.87 0.73 11.12
C ILE A 210 -6.55 1.84 11.93
N ASP A 211 -7.30 1.41 12.94
CA ASP A 211 -7.75 2.25 14.05
C ASP A 211 -6.89 1.93 15.28
N PHE A 212 -6.01 2.83 15.66
CA PHE A 212 -5.06 2.60 16.74
C PHE A 212 -5.71 2.45 18.11
N GLN A 213 -6.89 3.03 18.36
CA GLN A 213 -7.62 2.83 19.61
C GLN A 213 -8.19 1.42 19.68
N LYS A 214 -8.79 0.95 18.59
CA LYS A 214 -9.26 -0.44 18.50
C LYS A 214 -8.10 -1.44 18.57
N LEU A 215 -6.98 -1.15 17.91
CA LEU A 215 -5.79 -2.00 17.97
C LEU A 215 -5.26 -2.12 19.40
N LYS A 216 -5.22 -1.00 20.16
CA LYS A 216 -4.83 -0.99 21.57
C LYS A 216 -5.73 -1.90 22.40
N VAL A 217 -7.06 -1.71 22.31
CA VAL A 217 -8.04 -2.55 23.02
C VAL A 217 -7.89 -4.03 22.64
N PHE A 218 -7.66 -4.31 21.36
CA PHE A 218 -7.43 -5.69 20.89
C PHE A 218 -6.20 -6.31 21.58
N MET A 219 -5.07 -5.60 21.61
CA MET A 219 -3.83 -6.08 22.26
C MET A 219 -3.99 -6.27 23.77
N GLU A 220 -4.80 -5.45 24.44
CA GLU A 220 -5.07 -5.56 25.89
C GLU A 220 -6.00 -6.73 26.22
N THR A 221 -6.86 -7.18 25.28
CA THR A 221 -7.90 -8.21 25.50
C THR A 221 -7.57 -9.58 24.91
N HIS A 222 -6.53 -9.68 24.08
CA HIS A 222 -6.13 -10.89 23.40
C HIS A 222 -4.72 -11.34 23.79
N GLN A 223 -4.42 -12.61 23.60
CA GLN A 223 -3.15 -13.21 24.04
C GLN A 223 -2.09 -13.15 22.94
N GLN A 224 -0.97 -12.47 23.22
CA GLN A 224 0.22 -12.53 22.35
C GLN A 224 0.73 -13.98 22.24
N GLY A 225 1.15 -14.37 21.05
CA GLY A 225 1.61 -15.73 20.72
C GLY A 225 0.50 -16.67 20.28
N ARG A 226 -0.77 -16.38 20.61
CA ARG A 226 -1.94 -17.15 20.18
C ARG A 226 -2.82 -16.36 19.20
N ASP A 227 -3.23 -15.17 19.59
CA ASP A 227 -4.21 -14.36 18.85
C ASP A 227 -3.51 -13.32 17.96
N PHE A 228 -2.31 -12.90 18.32
CA PHE A 228 -1.44 -12.01 17.55
C PHE A 228 0.04 -12.23 17.88
N LEU A 229 0.93 -11.74 17.01
CA LEU A 229 2.38 -11.66 17.25
C LEU A 229 2.88 -10.22 17.11
N LEU A 230 3.89 -9.88 17.91
CA LEU A 230 4.71 -8.68 17.75
C LEU A 230 6.12 -9.11 17.36
N THR A 231 6.67 -8.48 16.31
CA THR A 231 8.03 -8.75 15.83
C THR A 231 8.72 -7.43 15.53
N GLY A 232 9.88 -7.18 16.11
CA GLY A 232 10.67 -5.97 15.84
C GLY A 232 10.97 -5.82 14.36
N CYS A 233 10.93 -4.59 13.85
CA CYS A 233 11.17 -4.33 12.43
C CYS A 233 12.60 -4.66 11.97
N GLU A 234 13.56 -4.67 12.89
CA GLU A 234 14.96 -5.00 12.65
C GLU A 234 15.28 -6.50 12.90
N ASP A 235 14.34 -7.24 13.53
CA ASP A 235 14.48 -8.69 13.75
C ASP A 235 14.11 -9.49 12.48
N LEU A 236 15.00 -9.43 11.49
CA LEU A 236 14.79 -10.13 10.20
C LEU A 236 14.72 -11.65 10.36
N GLU A 237 15.43 -12.24 11.34
CA GLU A 237 15.33 -13.68 11.63
C GLU A 237 13.99 -14.04 12.23
N GLY A 238 13.47 -13.24 13.15
CA GLY A 238 12.15 -13.39 13.74
C GLY A 238 11.05 -13.25 12.69
N ILE A 239 11.15 -12.26 11.80
CA ILE A 239 10.23 -12.08 10.68
C ILE A 239 10.26 -13.31 9.75
N THR A 240 11.46 -13.77 9.36
CA THR A 240 11.63 -14.96 8.52
C THR A 240 10.97 -16.17 9.16
N ARG A 241 11.28 -16.43 10.44
CA ARG A 241 10.72 -17.54 11.20
C ARG A 241 9.20 -17.47 11.31
N MET A 242 8.65 -16.27 11.50
CA MET A 242 7.20 -16.05 11.54
C MET A 242 6.56 -16.48 10.22
N TYR A 243 7.09 -16.04 9.09
CA TYR A 243 6.52 -16.36 7.77
C TYR A 243 6.67 -17.84 7.37
N GLU A 244 7.79 -18.48 7.74
CA GLU A 244 8.07 -19.87 7.39
C GLU A 244 7.38 -20.90 8.30
N LYS A 245 7.28 -20.60 9.60
CA LYS A 245 6.91 -21.60 10.61
C LYS A 245 5.56 -21.34 11.30
N THR A 246 4.91 -20.21 10.98
CA THR A 246 3.65 -19.86 11.62
C THR A 246 2.61 -19.38 10.59
N PRO A 247 1.30 -19.46 10.92
CA PRO A 247 0.25 -18.92 10.05
C PRO A 247 0.12 -17.39 10.14
N PHE A 248 0.96 -16.69 10.88
CA PHE A 248 0.83 -15.26 11.09
C PHE A 248 1.31 -14.44 9.89
N ARG A 249 0.63 -13.32 9.63
CA ARG A 249 0.96 -12.36 8.57
C ARG A 249 0.86 -10.94 9.08
N VAL A 250 1.76 -10.08 8.63
CA VAL A 250 1.81 -8.67 9.04
C VAL A 250 0.54 -7.95 8.63
N ALA A 251 -0.11 -7.31 9.60
CA ALA A 251 -1.35 -6.57 9.44
C ALA A 251 -1.19 -5.06 9.73
N ALA A 252 -0.28 -4.67 10.62
CA ALA A 252 -0.05 -3.28 10.98
C ALA A 252 1.42 -3.01 11.31
N PHE A 253 1.80 -1.75 11.29
CA PHE A 253 3.06 -1.22 11.82
C PHE A 253 2.77 -0.37 13.06
N ILE A 254 3.46 -0.66 14.15
CA ILE A 254 3.38 0.08 15.41
C ILE A 254 4.69 0.87 15.56
N LYS A 255 4.57 2.20 15.56
CA LYS A 255 5.71 3.09 15.75
C LYS A 255 6.15 3.06 17.21
N GLU A 256 7.47 3.10 17.45
CA GLU A 256 8.07 3.30 18.76
C GLU A 256 7.41 4.44 19.56
N GLY A 257 7.16 4.21 20.84
CA GLY A 257 6.52 5.16 21.75
C GLY A 257 5.00 5.30 21.60
N THR A 258 4.33 4.48 20.73
CA THR A 258 2.85 4.45 20.62
C THR A 258 2.25 3.30 21.42
N LEU A 259 2.32 2.08 20.92
CA LEU A 259 1.83 0.86 21.57
C LEU A 259 2.95 -0.19 21.79
N SER A 260 4.19 0.16 21.47
CA SER A 260 5.38 -0.65 21.65
C SER A 260 6.56 0.23 22.04
N GLU A 261 7.57 -0.35 22.72
CA GLU A 261 8.81 0.33 23.06
C GLU A 261 9.77 0.48 21.87
N GLU A 262 9.55 -0.29 20.81
CA GLU A 262 10.32 -0.27 19.55
C GLU A 262 9.40 -0.25 18.34
N ASN A 263 9.96 0.04 17.16
CA ASN A 263 9.24 -0.10 15.89
C ASN A 263 8.93 -1.59 15.63
N THR A 264 7.65 -1.93 15.54
CA THR A 264 7.18 -3.31 15.61
C THR A 264 6.12 -3.60 14.55
N PHE A 265 6.15 -4.80 13.97
CA PHE A 265 5.06 -5.34 13.16
C PHE A 265 4.08 -6.11 14.05
N PHE A 266 2.80 -5.74 13.92
CA PHE A 266 1.68 -6.47 14.47
C PHE A 266 1.16 -7.45 13.41
N SER A 267 1.05 -8.72 13.78
CA SER A 267 0.68 -9.80 12.86
C SER A 267 -0.49 -10.60 13.40
N LEU A 268 -1.36 -11.03 12.49
CA LEU A 268 -2.56 -11.83 12.76
C LEU A 268 -2.50 -13.17 12.03
N PRO A 269 -3.22 -14.22 12.49
CA PRO A 269 -3.35 -15.49 11.80
C PRO A 269 -3.96 -15.32 10.38
N LYS A 270 -3.53 -16.14 9.43
CA LYS A 270 -3.98 -16.09 8.02
C LYS A 270 -5.49 -16.27 7.87
N ASP A 271 -6.09 -17.17 8.64
CA ASP A 271 -7.52 -17.46 8.65
C ASP A 271 -8.33 -16.24 9.11
N VAL A 272 -7.85 -15.51 10.13
CA VAL A 272 -8.44 -14.24 10.59
C VAL A 272 -8.38 -13.16 9.51
N LEU A 273 -7.32 -13.17 8.69
CA LEU A 273 -7.14 -12.24 7.59
C LEU A 273 -7.82 -12.70 6.29
N GLY A 274 -8.38 -13.90 6.24
CA GLY A 274 -9.05 -14.45 5.05
C GLY A 274 -8.11 -14.86 3.92
N PHE A 275 -6.80 -15.05 4.19
CA PHE A 275 -5.88 -15.63 3.22
C PHE A 275 -6.26 -17.07 2.91
N PRO A 276 -6.12 -17.54 1.66
CA PRO A 276 -6.35 -18.94 1.32
C PRO A 276 -5.38 -19.87 2.08
N GLU A 277 -5.86 -21.03 2.53
CA GLU A 277 -5.07 -22.01 3.29
C GLU A 277 -3.89 -22.59 2.49
N ASN A 278 -3.98 -22.58 1.16
CA ASN A 278 -3.07 -23.30 0.24
C ASN A 278 -2.03 -22.40 -0.46
N ASP A 279 -1.71 -21.21 0.05
CA ASP A 279 -0.59 -20.45 -0.47
C ASP A 279 0.74 -21.11 -0.08
N THR A 280 1.15 -22.08 -0.89
CA THR A 280 2.57 -22.48 -0.95
C THR A 280 3.34 -21.25 -1.44
N PRO A 281 4.41 -20.81 -0.75
CA PRO A 281 5.21 -19.69 -1.21
C PRO A 281 5.76 -20.00 -2.61
N VAL A 282 5.45 -19.15 -3.58
CA VAL A 282 6.06 -19.14 -4.91
C VAL A 282 7.47 -18.58 -4.82
#